data_2be778a533ec1606e5123a2abe428ea4
#
_entry.id   2be778a533ec1606e5123a2abe428ea4
#
_cell.length_a   1.000
_cell.length_b   1.000
_cell.length_c   1.000
_cell.angle_alpha   90.00
_cell.angle_beta   90.00
_cell.angle_gamma   90.00
#
_symmetry.space_group_name_H-M   'P 1'
#
loop_
_entity.id
_entity.type
_entity.pdbx_description
1 polymer ?
#
loop_
_entity_poly.entity_id
_entity_poly.type
_entity_poly.pdbx_seq_one_letter_code
_entity_poly.pdbx_strand_id
1 'polypeptide(L)'
;MFKGHPKGLLAAALSNMGERFGYYIMNAVLVLFLCSKFGLGEGPAGTIYSFFYAGIYLLSLVGGLIADRTQNYKGTIKTGLVIMASGYVLLSIPILATSGNIGWLLPLTCFALFLIAFGNGLFKGNLQAIVGQMYDNFEAEAAKKGPQALAEAKDKRDSGFQIFYVFI
;
A
#
# COMPACT_ATOMS: atom_id res chain seq x y z
N MET A 1 -6.16 -17.67 -16.46
CA MET A 1 -6.43 -16.46 -15.68
C MET A 1 -5.76 -15.24 -16.31
N PHE A 2 -4.43 -15.15 -16.46
CA PHE A 2 -3.72 -13.96 -16.97
C PHE A 2 -3.53 -13.90 -18.51
N LYS A 3 -3.92 -14.94 -19.25
CA LYS A 3 -3.73 -15.02 -20.71
C LYS A 3 -4.63 -14.00 -21.43
N GLY A 4 -4.01 -13.14 -22.25
CA GLY A 4 -4.72 -12.09 -22.99
C GLY A 4 -4.91 -10.77 -22.25
N HIS A 5 -4.38 -10.64 -21.04
CA HIS A 5 -4.31 -9.39 -20.28
C HIS A 5 -2.95 -8.67 -20.44
N PRO A 6 -2.87 -7.37 -20.09
CA PRO A 6 -1.59 -6.65 -20.07
C PRO A 6 -0.55 -7.36 -19.18
N LYS A 7 0.70 -7.45 -19.64
CA LYS A 7 1.78 -8.17 -18.94
C LYS A 7 2.06 -7.65 -17.52
N GLY A 8 1.73 -6.40 -17.23
CA GLY A 8 1.90 -5.78 -15.91
C GLY A 8 0.86 -6.17 -14.87
N LEU A 9 -0.28 -6.74 -15.28
CA LEU A 9 -1.38 -7.08 -14.36
C LEU A 9 -0.95 -8.07 -13.27
N LEU A 10 -0.21 -9.12 -13.64
CA LEU A 10 0.29 -10.10 -12.67
C LEU A 10 1.23 -9.45 -11.64
N ALA A 11 2.15 -8.60 -12.10
CA ALA A 11 3.08 -7.91 -11.21
C ALA A 11 2.34 -6.96 -10.26
N ALA A 12 1.34 -6.23 -10.74
CA ALA A 12 0.49 -5.37 -9.92
C ALA A 12 -0.30 -6.18 -8.89
N ALA A 13 -0.92 -7.29 -9.29
CA ALA A 13 -1.69 -8.16 -8.40
C ALA A 13 -0.82 -8.77 -7.30
N LEU A 14 0.36 -9.31 -7.65
CA LEU A 14 1.30 -9.88 -6.67
C LEU A 14 1.87 -8.82 -5.72
N SER A 15 2.15 -7.61 -6.22
CA SER A 15 2.61 -6.49 -5.38
C SER A 15 1.53 -6.08 -4.37
N ASN A 16 0.27 -6.04 -4.82
CA ASN A 16 -0.87 -5.75 -3.95
C ASN A 16 -1.04 -6.82 -2.86
N MET A 17 -1.00 -8.10 -3.26
CA MET A 17 -1.08 -9.22 -2.32
C MET A 17 0.03 -9.17 -1.26
N GLY A 18 1.28 -8.96 -1.68
CA GLY A 18 2.42 -8.89 -0.75
C GLY A 18 2.31 -7.73 0.23
N GLU A 19 1.90 -6.55 -0.23
CA GLU A 19 1.68 -5.40 0.63
C GLU A 19 0.52 -5.64 1.60
N ARG A 20 -0.61 -6.16 1.12
CA ARG A 20 -1.77 -6.48 1.97
C ARG A 20 -1.44 -7.55 3.02
N PHE A 21 -0.69 -8.57 2.66
CA PHE A 21 -0.23 -9.59 3.59
C PHE A 21 0.56 -9.00 4.75
N GLY A 22 1.58 -8.16 4.45
CA GLY A 22 2.37 -7.46 5.47
C GLY A 22 1.52 -6.54 6.34
N TYR A 23 0.61 -5.79 5.72
CA TYR A 23 -0.31 -4.90 6.41
C TYR A 23 -1.23 -5.64 7.40
N TYR A 24 -1.86 -6.73 6.98
CA TYR A 24 -2.78 -7.47 7.85
C TYR A 24 -2.06 -8.16 9.01
N ILE A 25 -0.86 -8.72 8.78
CA ILE A 25 -0.04 -9.28 9.86
C ILE A 25 0.30 -8.21 10.89
N MET A 26 0.84 -7.07 10.44
CA MET A 26 1.19 -5.99 11.35
C MET A 26 -0.04 -5.49 12.12
N ASN A 27 -1.15 -5.29 11.42
CA ASN A 27 -2.40 -4.80 12.01
C ASN A 27 -2.91 -5.74 13.12
N ALA A 28 -2.80 -7.04 12.92
CA ALA A 28 -3.23 -8.04 13.90
C ALA A 28 -2.39 -8.04 15.19
N VAL A 29 -1.11 -7.67 15.11
CA VAL A 29 -0.19 -7.77 16.26
C VAL A 29 0.23 -6.42 16.82
N LEU A 30 -0.10 -5.29 16.19
CA LEU A 30 0.43 -3.96 16.55
C LEU A 30 0.12 -3.56 17.99
N VAL A 31 -1.11 -3.73 18.45
CA VAL A 31 -1.48 -3.39 19.84
C VAL A 31 -0.71 -4.26 20.84
N LEU A 32 -0.65 -5.56 20.60
CA LEU A 32 0.11 -6.49 21.44
C LEU A 32 1.60 -6.15 21.46
N PHE A 33 2.16 -5.78 20.30
CA PHE A 33 3.55 -5.32 20.18
C PHE A 33 3.80 -4.07 21.03
N LEU A 34 2.92 -3.06 20.97
CA LEU A 34 3.06 -1.84 21.76
C LEU A 34 2.94 -2.12 23.25
N CYS A 35 2.01 -2.95 23.67
CA CYS A 35 1.88 -3.36 25.07
C CYS A 35 3.13 -4.12 25.54
N SER A 36 3.60 -5.10 24.77
CA SER A 36 4.75 -5.93 25.12
C SER A 36 6.07 -5.16 25.12
N LYS A 37 6.30 -4.32 24.11
CA LYS A 37 7.57 -3.59 23.93
C LYS A 37 7.71 -2.43 24.92
N PHE A 38 6.64 -1.70 25.20
CA PHE A 38 6.65 -0.46 25.97
C PHE A 38 5.96 -0.58 27.34
N GLY A 39 5.35 -1.72 27.66
CA GLY A 39 4.56 -1.85 28.88
C GLY A 39 3.32 -0.95 28.90
N LEU A 40 2.84 -0.54 27.73
CA LEU A 40 1.65 0.31 27.60
C LEU A 40 0.40 -0.49 27.97
N GLY A 41 -0.55 0.16 28.64
CA GLY A 41 -1.90 -0.38 28.77
C GLY A 41 -2.63 -0.42 27.42
N GLU A 42 -3.71 -1.22 27.31
CA GLU A 42 -4.49 -1.37 26.09
C GLU A 42 -5.06 -0.04 25.54
N GLY A 43 -5.44 0.89 26.44
CA GLY A 43 -5.97 2.20 26.06
C GLY A 43 -4.96 3.05 25.26
N PRO A 44 -3.79 3.39 25.82
CA PRO A 44 -2.74 4.11 25.10
C PRO A 44 -2.26 3.41 23.85
N ALA A 45 -2.08 2.08 23.87
CA ALA A 45 -1.68 1.30 22.69
C ALA A 45 -2.76 1.34 21.61
N GLY A 46 -4.04 1.23 21.99
CA GLY A 46 -5.19 1.36 21.09
C GLY A 46 -5.32 2.76 20.49
N THR A 47 -4.94 3.80 21.24
CA THR A 47 -4.91 5.18 20.73
C THR A 47 -3.87 5.33 19.62
N ILE A 48 -2.64 4.83 19.81
CA ILE A 48 -1.59 4.83 18.78
C ILE A 48 -2.05 4.05 17.55
N TYR A 49 -2.64 2.88 17.74
CA TYR A 49 -3.23 2.08 16.68
C TYR A 49 -4.28 2.84 15.89
N SER A 50 -5.19 3.55 16.57
CA SER A 50 -6.26 4.31 15.92
C SER A 50 -5.73 5.47 15.07
N PHE A 51 -4.72 6.19 15.57
CA PHE A 51 -4.05 7.24 14.78
C PHE A 51 -3.31 6.66 13.58
N PHE A 52 -2.63 5.55 13.74
CA PHE A 52 -1.98 4.85 12.64
C PHE A 52 -3.00 4.43 11.56
N TYR A 53 -4.10 3.80 11.99
CA TYR A 53 -5.17 3.34 11.09
C TYR A 53 -5.82 4.50 10.33
N ALA A 54 -6.20 5.57 11.02
CA ALA A 54 -6.74 6.78 10.40
C ALA A 54 -5.72 7.43 9.45
N GLY A 55 -4.44 7.46 9.85
CA GLY A 55 -3.34 7.99 9.05
C GLY A 55 -3.21 7.31 7.69
N ILE A 56 -3.35 5.98 7.62
CA ILE A 56 -3.30 5.24 6.36
C ILE A 56 -4.33 5.75 5.35
N TYR A 57 -5.57 5.99 5.78
CA TYR A 57 -6.62 6.49 4.87
C TYR A 57 -6.41 7.95 4.48
N LEU A 58 -6.07 8.82 5.43
CA LEU A 58 -5.81 10.23 5.16
C LEU A 58 -4.60 10.42 4.24
N LEU A 59 -3.50 9.70 4.50
CA LEU A 59 -2.29 9.78 3.69
C LEU A 59 -2.47 9.12 2.31
N SER A 60 -3.43 8.23 2.14
CA SER A 60 -3.81 7.67 0.84
C SER A 60 -4.36 8.74 -0.11
N LEU A 61 -5.15 9.70 0.40
CA LEU A 61 -5.59 10.86 -0.37
C LEU A 61 -4.41 11.73 -0.80
N VAL A 62 -3.47 11.98 0.12
CA VAL A 62 -2.24 12.74 -0.18
C VAL A 62 -1.41 12.04 -1.24
N GLY A 63 -1.26 10.71 -1.13
CA GLY A 63 -0.55 9.89 -2.10
C GLY A 63 -1.15 9.94 -3.50
N GLY A 64 -2.48 9.92 -3.61
CA GLY A 64 -3.20 10.12 -4.87
C GLY A 64 -2.93 11.50 -5.47
N LEU A 65 -3.08 12.57 -4.68
CA LEU A 65 -2.83 13.94 -5.13
C LEU A 65 -1.39 14.16 -5.62
N ILE A 66 -0.40 13.55 -4.95
CA ILE A 66 1.01 13.61 -5.38
C ILE A 66 1.19 12.94 -6.74
N ALA A 67 0.62 11.75 -6.92
CA ALA A 67 0.74 11.02 -8.16
C ALA A 67 0.03 11.71 -9.33
N ASP A 68 -1.16 12.26 -9.08
CA ASP A 68 -1.92 12.99 -10.09
C ASP A 68 -1.21 14.27 -10.53
N ARG A 69 -0.56 15.00 -9.61
CA ARG A 69 0.23 16.19 -9.94
C ARG A 69 1.52 15.86 -10.68
N THR A 70 2.19 14.78 -10.30
CA THR A 70 3.47 14.39 -10.91
C THR A 70 3.30 13.55 -12.18
N GLN A 71 2.12 12.99 -12.41
CA GLN A 71 1.80 12.03 -13.49
C GLN A 71 2.78 10.83 -13.54
N ASN A 72 3.49 10.59 -12.43
CA ASN A 72 4.50 9.54 -12.31
C ASN A 72 4.08 8.47 -11.28
N TYR A 73 3.01 7.76 -11.58
CA TYR A 73 2.47 6.72 -10.69
C TYR A 73 3.50 5.63 -10.33
N LYS A 74 4.35 5.21 -11.31
CA LYS A 74 5.40 4.21 -11.05
C LYS A 74 6.45 4.71 -10.07
N GLY A 75 6.87 5.96 -10.21
CA GLY A 75 7.81 6.62 -9.30
C GLY A 75 7.22 6.71 -7.90
N THR A 76 5.97 7.18 -7.79
CA THR A 76 5.26 7.34 -6.51
C THR A 76 5.10 6.00 -5.78
N ILE A 77 4.75 4.92 -6.50
CA ILE A 77 4.66 3.57 -5.93
C ILE A 77 6.02 3.08 -5.41
N LYS A 78 7.09 3.23 -6.22
CA LYS A 78 8.44 2.82 -5.80
C LYS A 78 8.90 3.57 -4.55
N THR A 79 8.71 4.89 -4.54
CA THR A 79 9.03 5.73 -3.38
C THR A 79 8.20 5.30 -2.16
N GLY A 80 6.91 5.03 -2.33
CA GLY A 80 6.05 4.52 -1.28
C GLY A 80 6.56 3.21 -0.68
N LEU A 81 6.96 2.25 -1.52
CA LEU A 81 7.52 0.98 -1.06
C LEU A 81 8.84 1.15 -0.29
N VAL A 82 9.73 2.04 -0.74
CA VAL A 82 11.00 2.31 -0.04
C VAL A 82 10.75 2.95 1.32
N ILE A 83 9.86 3.95 1.39
CA ILE A 83 9.48 4.61 2.65
C ILE A 83 8.84 3.60 3.60
N MET A 84 7.91 2.78 3.12
CA MET A 84 7.26 1.75 3.92
C MET A 84 8.26 0.71 4.44
N ALA A 85 9.19 0.25 3.60
CA ALA A 85 10.25 -0.68 3.99
C ALA A 85 11.17 -0.07 5.08
N SER A 86 11.54 1.21 4.96
CA SER A 86 12.32 1.90 5.99
C SER A 86 11.58 1.98 7.34
N GLY A 87 10.26 2.21 7.30
CA GLY A 87 9.42 2.17 8.49
C GLY A 87 9.40 0.80 9.16
N TYR A 88 9.26 -0.28 8.38
CA TYR A 88 9.33 -1.66 8.92
C TYR A 88 10.71 -1.98 9.50
N VAL A 89 11.80 -1.54 8.87
CA VAL A 89 13.17 -1.72 9.41
C VAL A 89 13.31 -1.02 10.76
N LEU A 90 12.84 0.22 10.88
CA LEU A 90 12.86 0.95 12.17
C LEU A 90 11.99 0.26 13.22
N LEU A 91 10.83 -0.26 12.85
CA LEU A 91 9.94 -0.96 13.76
C LEU A 91 10.54 -2.28 14.27
N SER A 92 11.35 -2.94 13.45
CA SER A 92 12.01 -4.23 13.76
C SER A 92 13.19 -4.12 14.72
N ILE A 93 13.61 -2.92 15.11
CA ILE A 93 14.75 -2.74 16.05
C ILE A 93 14.46 -3.48 17.36
N PRO A 94 15.31 -4.47 17.75
CA PRO A 94 15.03 -5.36 18.87
C PRO A 94 15.46 -4.75 20.22
N ILE A 95 15.06 -3.50 20.47
CA ILE A 95 15.33 -2.81 21.74
C ILE A 95 14.05 -2.83 22.57
N LEU A 96 14.12 -3.41 23.75
CA LEU A 96 13.04 -3.35 24.74
C LEU A 96 13.03 -1.97 25.40
N ALA A 97 11.86 -1.44 25.65
CA ALA A 97 11.71 -0.18 26.35
C ALA A 97 12.01 -0.34 27.84
N THR A 98 12.77 0.59 28.36
CA THR A 98 13.10 0.75 29.80
C THR A 98 12.79 2.19 30.18
N SER A 99 12.73 2.49 31.49
CA SER A 99 12.54 3.87 32.00
C SER A 99 13.58 4.87 31.47
N GLY A 100 14.77 4.37 31.07
CA GLY A 100 15.84 5.23 30.55
C GLY A 100 15.75 5.50 29.03
N ASN A 101 15.06 4.67 28.27
CA ASN A 101 15.04 4.80 26.79
C ASN A 101 13.66 5.04 26.19
N ILE A 102 12.58 4.91 26.96
CA ILE A 102 11.20 5.05 26.47
C ILE A 102 10.96 6.44 25.86
N GLY A 103 11.61 7.48 26.37
CA GLY A 103 11.43 8.86 25.93
C GLY A 103 11.84 9.12 24.48
N TRP A 104 12.76 8.33 23.91
CA TRP A 104 13.15 8.43 22.51
C TRP A 104 12.65 7.25 21.66
N LEU A 105 12.50 6.06 22.28
CA LEU A 105 12.14 4.84 21.57
C LEU A 105 10.66 4.84 21.15
N LEU A 106 9.77 5.37 21.99
CA LEU A 106 8.34 5.48 21.64
C LEU A 106 8.09 6.48 20.50
N PRO A 107 8.64 7.72 20.51
CA PRO A 107 8.57 8.61 19.35
C PRO A 107 9.18 8.01 18.09
N LEU A 108 10.30 7.30 18.18
CA LEU A 108 10.90 6.61 17.04
C LEU A 108 9.95 5.55 16.45
N THR A 109 9.28 4.79 17.32
CA THR A 109 8.28 3.80 16.90
C THR A 109 7.07 4.47 16.26
N CYS A 110 6.56 5.56 16.81
CA CYS A 110 5.48 6.35 16.19
C CYS A 110 5.91 6.92 14.83
N PHE A 111 7.15 7.38 14.69
CA PHE A 111 7.70 7.83 13.41
C PHE A 111 7.80 6.69 12.41
N ALA A 112 8.23 5.49 12.83
CA ALA A 112 8.24 4.31 11.98
C ALA A 112 6.82 3.95 11.48
N LEU A 113 5.81 4.00 12.35
CA LEU A 113 4.41 3.80 11.99
C LEU A 113 3.92 4.86 11.01
N PHE A 114 4.32 6.13 11.21
CA PHE A 114 4.03 7.20 10.24
C PHE A 114 4.63 6.92 8.86
N LEU A 115 5.89 6.49 8.78
CA LEU A 115 6.53 6.11 7.51
C LEU A 115 5.79 4.96 6.83
N ILE A 116 5.36 3.95 7.58
CA ILE A 116 4.57 2.84 7.04
C ILE A 116 3.24 3.36 6.50
N ALA A 117 2.52 4.18 7.25
CA ALA A 117 1.24 4.75 6.83
C ALA A 117 1.38 5.65 5.58
N PHE A 118 2.42 6.48 5.54
CA PHE A 118 2.70 7.37 4.41
C PHE A 118 3.10 6.57 3.16
N GLY A 119 4.00 5.61 3.30
CA GLY A 119 4.41 4.72 2.20
C GLY A 119 3.23 3.90 1.65
N ASN A 120 2.37 3.40 2.53
CA ASN A 120 1.13 2.72 2.15
C ASN A 120 0.19 3.65 1.38
N GLY A 121 0.05 4.91 1.82
CA GLY A 121 -0.73 5.93 1.13
C GLY A 121 -0.25 6.21 -0.30
N LEU A 122 1.08 6.28 -0.49
CA LEU A 122 1.69 6.45 -1.82
C LEU A 122 1.51 5.21 -2.71
N PHE A 123 1.38 4.04 -2.13
CA PHE A 123 1.25 2.78 -2.87
C PHE A 123 -0.19 2.46 -3.27
N LYS A 124 -1.11 2.46 -2.30
CA LYS A 124 -2.44 1.84 -2.40
C LYS A 124 -3.31 2.41 -3.53
N GLY A 125 -3.51 3.73 -3.56
CA GLY A 125 -4.35 4.37 -4.59
C GLY A 125 -3.71 4.33 -5.97
N ASN A 126 -2.41 4.48 -6.03
CA ASN A 126 -1.67 4.60 -7.28
C ASN A 126 -1.49 3.27 -8.01
N LEU A 127 -1.54 2.15 -7.29
CA LEU A 127 -1.48 0.83 -7.92
C LEU A 127 -2.73 0.55 -8.77
N GLN A 128 -3.91 0.94 -8.28
CA GLN A 128 -5.16 0.82 -9.06
C GLN A 128 -5.13 1.73 -10.29
N ALA A 129 -4.60 2.95 -10.15
CA ALA A 129 -4.45 3.89 -11.26
C ALA A 129 -3.52 3.34 -12.37
N ILE A 130 -2.40 2.69 -11.99
CA ILE A 130 -1.51 2.02 -12.97
C ILE A 130 -2.23 0.89 -13.70
N VAL A 131 -3.01 0.07 -12.99
CA VAL A 131 -3.80 -0.99 -13.63
C VAL A 131 -4.79 -0.37 -14.63
N GLY A 132 -5.46 0.73 -14.26
CA GLY A 132 -6.32 1.49 -15.18
C GLY A 132 -5.58 1.93 -16.43
N GLN A 133 -4.42 2.60 -16.29
CA GLN A 133 -3.60 3.04 -17.42
C GLN A 133 -3.12 1.89 -18.33
N MET A 134 -2.84 0.72 -17.77
CA MET A 134 -2.49 -0.45 -18.58
C MET A 134 -3.65 -0.86 -19.50
N TYR A 135 -4.89 -0.78 -19.02
CA TYR A 135 -6.07 -1.09 -19.82
C TYR A 135 -6.42 0.05 -20.78
N ASP A 136 -6.24 1.32 -20.41
CA ASP A 136 -6.41 2.45 -21.33
C ASP A 136 -5.50 2.31 -22.57
N ASN A 137 -4.25 1.95 -22.36
CA ASN A 137 -3.31 1.67 -23.45
C ASN A 137 -3.70 0.44 -24.26
N PHE A 138 -4.18 -0.61 -23.61
CA PHE A 138 -4.64 -1.84 -24.25
C PHE A 138 -5.87 -1.60 -25.12
N GLU A 139 -6.84 -0.82 -24.65
CA GLU A 139 -8.01 -0.40 -25.40
C GLU A 139 -7.67 0.52 -26.59
N ALA A 140 -6.72 1.45 -26.40
CA ALA A 140 -6.25 2.33 -27.46
C ALA A 140 -5.57 1.57 -28.61
N GLU A 141 -4.84 0.50 -28.30
CA GLU A 141 -4.29 -0.41 -29.31
C GLU A 141 -5.35 -1.25 -30.00
N ALA A 142 -6.35 -1.73 -29.25
CA ALA A 142 -7.45 -2.51 -29.77
C ALA A 142 -8.36 -1.68 -30.69
N ALA A 143 -8.60 -0.41 -30.37
CA ALA A 143 -9.37 0.52 -31.19
C ALA A 143 -8.80 0.68 -32.61
N LYS A 144 -7.48 0.60 -32.77
CA LYS A 144 -6.81 0.63 -34.09
C LYS A 144 -7.11 -0.61 -34.94
N LYS A 145 -7.53 -1.71 -34.31
CA LYS A 145 -7.82 -3.00 -34.98
C LYS A 145 -9.28 -3.16 -35.35
N GLY A 146 -10.16 -2.31 -34.84
CA GLY A 146 -11.57 -2.28 -35.17
C GLY A 146 -12.53 -2.40 -33.98
N PRO A 147 -13.84 -2.21 -34.20
CA PRO A 147 -14.84 -2.14 -33.13
C PRO A 147 -14.98 -3.42 -32.32
N GLN A 148 -14.84 -4.59 -32.94
CA GLN A 148 -14.91 -5.89 -32.24
C GLN A 148 -13.75 -6.08 -31.24
N ALA A 149 -12.51 -5.73 -31.69
CA ALA A 149 -11.33 -5.81 -30.84
C ALA A 149 -11.43 -4.85 -29.65
N LEU A 150 -12.03 -3.68 -29.84
CA LEU A 150 -12.27 -2.72 -28.75
C LEU A 150 -13.29 -3.26 -27.74
N ALA A 151 -14.38 -3.89 -28.20
CA ALA A 151 -15.36 -4.51 -27.30
C ALA A 151 -14.72 -5.61 -26.43
N GLU A 152 -13.95 -6.51 -27.05
CA GLU A 152 -13.20 -7.54 -26.31
C GLU A 152 -12.18 -6.96 -25.32
N ALA A 153 -11.55 -5.83 -25.65
CA ALA A 153 -10.60 -5.18 -24.76
C ALA A 153 -11.29 -4.58 -23.51
N LYS A 154 -12.50 -4.04 -23.67
CA LYS A 154 -13.33 -3.55 -22.55
C LYS A 154 -13.76 -4.69 -21.62
N ASP A 155 -14.25 -5.81 -22.16
CA ASP A 155 -14.60 -6.99 -21.37
C ASP A 155 -13.40 -7.53 -20.60
N LYS A 156 -12.20 -7.50 -21.21
CA LYS A 156 -10.95 -7.87 -20.54
C LYS A 156 -10.55 -6.89 -19.43
N ARG A 157 -10.88 -5.60 -19.55
CA ARG A 157 -10.65 -4.63 -18.48
C ARG A 157 -11.42 -5.03 -17.21
N ASP A 158 -12.71 -5.31 -17.35
CA ASP A 158 -13.56 -5.68 -16.21
C ASP A 158 -13.07 -6.97 -15.55
N SER A 159 -12.79 -8.00 -16.34
CA SER A 159 -12.25 -9.25 -15.82
C SER A 159 -10.85 -9.08 -15.22
N GLY A 160 -10.02 -8.16 -15.74
CA GLY A 160 -8.71 -7.84 -15.21
C GLY A 160 -8.76 -7.16 -13.85
N PHE A 161 -9.68 -6.24 -13.65
CA PHE A 161 -9.92 -5.66 -12.33
C PHE A 161 -10.45 -6.70 -11.33
N GLN A 162 -11.34 -7.60 -11.75
CA GLN A 162 -11.78 -8.72 -10.91
C GLN A 162 -10.60 -9.60 -10.48
N ILE A 163 -9.73 -9.97 -11.43
CA ILE A 163 -8.50 -10.71 -11.14
C ILE A 163 -7.62 -9.95 -10.14
N PHE A 164 -7.41 -8.65 -10.34
CA PHE A 164 -6.62 -7.81 -9.46
C PHE A 164 -7.18 -7.79 -8.02
N TYR A 165 -8.49 -7.70 -7.88
CA TYR A 165 -9.16 -7.70 -6.57
C TYR A 165 -9.14 -9.05 -5.85
N VAL A 166 -9.02 -10.17 -6.55
CA VAL A 166 -8.86 -11.50 -5.91
C VAL A 166 -7.55 -11.58 -5.09
N PHE A 167 -6.56 -10.73 -5.39
CA PHE A 167 -5.26 -10.68 -4.70
C PHE A 167 -5.22 -9.62 -3.57
N ILE A 168 -6.35 -9.10 -3.11
CA ILE A 168 -6.49 -8.21 -1.96
C ILE A 168 -6.99 -8.99 -0.76
#